data_e0b59395223f58abe7ba144b2ca6aee2
#
_entry.id   e0b59395223f58abe7ba144b2ca6aee2
#
_cell.length_a   1.000
_cell.length_b   1.000
_cell.length_c   1.000
_cell.angle_alpha   90.00
_cell.angle_beta   90.00
_cell.angle_gamma   90.00
#
_symmetry.space_group_name_H-M   'P 1'
#
loop_
_entity.id
_entity.type
_entity.pdbx_description
1 polymer ?
#
loop_
_entity_poly.entity_id
_entity_poly.type
_entity_poly.pdbx_seq_one_letter_code
_entity_poly.pdbx_strand_id
1 'polypeptide(L)'
;MVCSKVNRFGGLILAGGEGRRMGYQNKGLLQFGEQKLIDPALQLLQHNCQYVAISANQDLACYQKFGVDVFTDIDPWIGCGPLAGVCSSVVKFPDTIDFIQVVPCDSPFLNRSVLEKLYQQLIDCQDAAVYAATASQQHPVIFQFRRSALAQLQDFLKQNQKHSIRMWLAQVEAKAVYFSDETLFANINDAASLQHLSLIHI
;
A
#
# COMPACT_ATOMS: atom_id res chain seq x y z
N MET A 1 -1.60 -29.47 -2.68
CA MET A 1 -3.02 -29.10 -2.82
C MET A 1 -3.26 -27.92 -1.92
N VAL A 2 -3.06 -26.69 -2.40
CA VAL A 2 -3.40 -25.48 -1.64
C VAL A 2 -4.88 -25.27 -1.83
N CYS A 3 -5.63 -25.49 -0.75
CA CYS A 3 -7.05 -25.25 -0.67
C CYS A 3 -7.32 -23.80 -1.13
N SER A 4 -8.15 -23.64 -2.15
CA SER A 4 -8.68 -22.36 -2.60
C SER A 4 -9.65 -21.80 -1.53
N LYS A 5 -9.11 -21.41 -0.37
CA LYS A 5 -9.82 -20.49 0.51
C LYS A 5 -9.89 -19.19 -0.26
N VAL A 6 -11.09 -18.82 -0.65
CA VAL A 6 -11.44 -17.53 -1.23
C VAL A 6 -10.68 -16.47 -0.43
N ASN A 7 -9.71 -15.85 -1.08
CA ASN A 7 -8.88 -14.86 -0.43
C ASN A 7 -9.75 -13.66 -0.10
N ARG A 8 -10.10 -13.49 1.17
CA ARG A 8 -10.86 -12.34 1.69
C ARG A 8 -9.97 -11.10 1.83
N PHE A 9 -9.14 -10.88 0.78
CA PHE A 9 -8.19 -9.78 0.69
C PHE A 9 -8.73 -8.59 -0.07
N GLY A 10 -8.53 -7.40 0.50
CA GLY A 10 -8.63 -6.15 -0.20
C GLY A 10 -7.26 -5.54 -0.38
N GLY A 11 -6.98 -5.04 -1.57
CA GLY A 11 -5.76 -4.30 -1.91
C GLY A 11 -6.01 -2.79 -1.90
N LEU A 12 -5.12 -2.03 -1.27
CA LEU A 12 -5.15 -0.58 -1.27
C LEU A 12 -3.82 -0.02 -1.76
N ILE A 13 -3.86 0.77 -2.83
CA ILE A 13 -2.71 1.51 -3.33
C ILE A 13 -2.75 2.92 -2.75
N LEU A 14 -1.68 3.32 -2.04
CA LEU A 14 -1.50 4.69 -1.59
C LEU A 14 -0.86 5.52 -2.72
N ALA A 15 -1.64 6.36 -3.36
CA ALA A 15 -1.23 7.28 -4.41
C ALA A 15 -1.34 8.76 -3.98
N GLY A 16 -1.70 9.01 -2.73
CA GLY A 16 -1.77 10.34 -2.13
C GLY A 16 -0.41 10.74 -1.55
N GLY A 17 0.18 11.77 -2.10
CA GLY A 17 1.37 12.41 -1.54
C GLY A 17 1.53 13.77 -2.20
N GLU A 18 1.93 14.81 -1.45
CA GLU A 18 2.02 16.19 -1.97
C GLU A 18 3.07 16.38 -3.08
N GLY A 19 3.75 15.32 -3.54
CA GLY A 19 4.69 15.37 -4.68
C GLY A 19 5.70 16.53 -4.65
N ARG A 20 5.93 17.16 -3.47
CA ARG A 20 6.72 18.41 -3.32
C ARG A 20 8.10 18.32 -3.96
N ARG A 21 8.73 17.13 -3.92
CA ARG A 21 10.07 16.88 -4.49
C ARG A 21 10.08 16.68 -6.00
N MET A 22 8.91 16.43 -6.60
CA MET A 22 8.71 16.14 -8.03
C MET A 22 7.89 17.24 -8.73
N GLY A 23 7.94 18.49 -8.24
CA GLY A 23 7.21 19.61 -8.86
C GLY A 23 5.68 19.45 -8.80
N TYR A 24 5.14 18.88 -7.72
CA TYR A 24 3.70 18.63 -7.53
C TYR A 24 3.10 17.58 -8.49
N GLN A 25 3.91 16.81 -9.21
CA GLN A 25 3.41 15.74 -10.06
C GLN A 25 3.03 14.50 -9.23
N ASN A 26 1.87 13.93 -9.55
CA ASN A 26 1.42 12.67 -8.94
C ASN A 26 2.31 11.51 -9.39
N LYS A 27 3.11 10.96 -8.46
CA LYS A 27 4.08 9.90 -8.75
C LYS A 27 3.45 8.72 -9.49
N GLY A 28 2.30 8.22 -9.03
CA GLY A 28 1.62 7.08 -9.63
C GLY A 28 1.28 7.26 -11.11
N LEU A 29 1.13 8.51 -11.58
CA LEU A 29 0.80 8.84 -12.97
C LEU A 29 2.01 9.09 -13.86
N LEU A 30 3.24 9.05 -13.30
CA LEU A 30 4.47 9.19 -14.09
C LEU A 30 4.64 8.03 -15.06
N GLN A 31 5.26 8.31 -16.20
CA GLN A 31 5.58 7.29 -17.18
C GLN A 31 6.70 6.38 -16.66
N PHE A 32 6.49 5.06 -16.74
CA PHE A 32 7.44 4.01 -16.39
C PHE A 32 7.52 2.99 -17.54
N GLY A 33 8.47 3.17 -18.43
CA GLY A 33 8.49 2.43 -19.69
C GLY A 33 7.23 2.73 -20.53
N GLU A 34 6.50 1.70 -20.93
CA GLU A 34 5.26 1.82 -21.71
C GLU A 34 3.99 2.02 -20.85
N GLN A 35 4.11 1.97 -19.54
CA GLN A 35 3.00 2.03 -18.58
C GLN A 35 3.17 3.17 -17.54
N LYS A 36 2.20 3.35 -16.67
CA LYS A 36 2.32 4.27 -15.53
C LYS A 36 2.99 3.58 -14.35
N LEU A 37 3.62 4.37 -13.46
CA LEU A 37 4.33 3.84 -12.29
C LEU A 37 3.41 3.06 -11.34
N ILE A 38 2.12 3.36 -11.31
CA ILE A 38 1.12 2.64 -10.51
C ILE A 38 0.74 1.26 -11.09
N ASP A 39 0.90 1.06 -12.42
CA ASP A 39 0.39 -0.14 -13.10
C ASP A 39 0.92 -1.45 -12.53
N PRO A 40 2.23 -1.62 -12.22
CA PRO A 40 2.73 -2.85 -11.62
C PRO A 40 2.07 -3.18 -10.28
N ALA A 41 1.91 -2.18 -9.40
CA ALA A 41 1.24 -2.38 -8.11
C ALA A 41 -0.25 -2.71 -8.29
N LEU A 42 -0.91 -2.06 -9.25
CA LEU A 42 -2.32 -2.33 -9.57
C LEU A 42 -2.51 -3.74 -10.10
N GLN A 43 -1.72 -4.17 -11.07
CA GLN A 43 -1.76 -5.53 -11.62
C GLN A 43 -1.47 -6.57 -10.53
N LEU A 44 -0.46 -6.34 -9.69
CA LEU A 44 -0.14 -7.22 -8.58
C LEU A 44 -1.34 -7.42 -7.65
N LEU A 45 -2.00 -6.34 -7.25
CA LEU A 45 -3.16 -6.41 -6.35
C LEU A 45 -4.39 -7.02 -7.03
N GLN A 46 -4.68 -6.68 -8.29
CA GLN A 46 -5.81 -7.25 -9.04
C GLN A 46 -5.70 -8.78 -9.21
N HIS A 47 -4.47 -9.31 -9.33
CA HIS A 47 -4.27 -10.76 -9.42
C HIS A 47 -4.34 -11.49 -8.06
N ASN A 48 -4.19 -10.79 -6.94
CA ASN A 48 -4.06 -11.41 -5.63
C ASN A 48 -5.15 -11.01 -4.63
N CYS A 49 -5.95 -9.98 -4.92
CA CYS A 49 -6.99 -9.46 -4.04
C CYS A 49 -8.37 -9.56 -4.69
N GLN A 50 -9.38 -9.78 -3.89
CA GLN A 50 -10.78 -9.86 -4.33
C GLN A 50 -11.36 -8.47 -4.64
N TYR A 51 -10.82 -7.44 -4.01
CA TYR A 51 -11.23 -6.05 -4.16
C TYR A 51 -9.99 -5.18 -4.15
N VAL A 52 -9.93 -4.18 -5.03
CA VAL A 52 -8.79 -3.25 -5.13
C VAL A 52 -9.30 -1.83 -5.21
N ALA A 53 -8.65 -0.93 -4.48
CA ALA A 53 -8.92 0.50 -4.53
C ALA A 53 -7.62 1.32 -4.52
N ILE A 54 -7.74 2.56 -4.95
CA ILE A 54 -6.68 3.59 -4.92
C ILE A 54 -7.09 4.67 -3.93
N SER A 55 -6.19 5.03 -3.02
CA SER A 55 -6.32 6.22 -2.18
C SER A 55 -5.56 7.38 -2.82
N ALA A 56 -6.27 8.42 -3.23
CA ALA A 56 -5.69 9.62 -3.85
C ALA A 56 -6.51 10.86 -3.50
N ASN A 57 -5.84 12.01 -3.31
CA ASN A 57 -6.52 13.29 -3.02
C ASN A 57 -6.46 14.27 -4.20
N GLN A 58 -5.73 13.92 -5.26
CA GLN A 58 -5.55 14.75 -6.46
C GLN A 58 -5.67 13.89 -7.72
N ASP A 59 -5.90 14.51 -8.86
CA ASP A 59 -5.98 13.87 -10.18
C ASP A 59 -6.96 12.68 -10.24
N LEU A 60 -8.06 12.75 -9.48
CA LEU A 60 -9.03 11.67 -9.32
C LEU A 60 -9.53 11.13 -10.65
N ALA A 61 -9.84 12.03 -11.61
CA ALA A 61 -10.29 11.64 -12.94
C ALA A 61 -9.25 10.82 -13.73
N CYS A 62 -7.95 10.98 -13.42
CA CYS A 62 -6.90 10.18 -14.00
C CYS A 62 -6.84 8.79 -13.35
N TYR A 63 -6.96 8.72 -12.02
CA TYR A 63 -6.98 7.44 -11.31
C TYR A 63 -8.24 6.61 -11.58
N GLN A 64 -9.40 7.23 -11.78
CA GLN A 64 -10.65 6.54 -12.15
C GLN A 64 -10.55 5.77 -13.48
N LYS A 65 -9.65 6.18 -14.40
CA LYS A 65 -9.41 5.47 -15.66
C LYS A 65 -8.79 4.08 -15.49
N PHE A 66 -8.25 3.75 -14.33
CA PHE A 66 -7.73 2.42 -14.02
C PHE A 66 -8.82 1.37 -13.72
N GLY A 67 -10.09 1.78 -13.68
CA GLY A 67 -11.22 0.84 -13.55
C GLY A 67 -11.38 0.22 -12.16
N VAL A 68 -10.82 0.84 -11.13
CA VAL A 68 -10.99 0.49 -9.71
C VAL A 68 -11.53 1.69 -8.93
N ASP A 69 -12.08 1.44 -7.74
CA ASP A 69 -12.56 2.51 -6.88
C ASP A 69 -11.43 3.44 -6.45
N VAL A 70 -11.70 4.74 -6.44
CA VAL A 70 -10.76 5.78 -6.00
C VAL A 70 -11.38 6.53 -4.82
N PHE A 71 -10.68 6.52 -3.70
CA PHE A 71 -11.14 7.16 -2.47
C PHE A 71 -10.24 8.32 -2.07
N THR A 72 -10.89 9.40 -1.59
CA THR A 72 -10.22 10.55 -0.99
C THR A 72 -10.28 10.46 0.53
N ASP A 73 -9.40 11.19 1.19
CA ASP A 73 -9.49 11.38 2.64
C ASP A 73 -10.83 12.03 3.01
N ILE A 74 -11.43 11.55 4.10
CA ILE A 74 -12.69 12.04 4.64
C ILE A 74 -12.51 12.55 6.08
N ASP A 75 -13.40 13.46 6.51
CA ASP A 75 -13.43 13.89 7.91
C ASP A 75 -13.67 12.69 8.85
N PRO A 76 -13.04 12.67 10.02
CA PRO A 76 -12.14 13.67 10.61
C PRO A 76 -10.65 13.46 10.27
N TRP A 77 -10.30 12.64 9.29
CA TRP A 77 -8.92 12.21 9.04
C TRP A 77 -8.17 13.02 7.97
N ILE A 78 -8.81 14.03 7.38
CA ILE A 78 -8.16 14.91 6.38
C ILE A 78 -6.87 15.50 6.97
N GLY A 79 -5.76 15.38 6.24
CA GLY A 79 -4.46 15.86 6.66
C GLY A 79 -3.69 14.98 7.65
N CYS A 80 -4.24 13.82 8.05
CA CYS A 80 -3.56 12.85 8.92
C CYS A 80 -2.54 11.96 8.18
N GLY A 81 -2.04 12.37 7.03
CA GLY A 81 -1.02 11.67 6.25
C GLY A 81 -1.52 10.35 5.65
N PRO A 82 -0.61 9.40 5.33
CA PRO A 82 -0.99 8.19 4.60
C PRO A 82 -2.02 7.30 5.31
N LEU A 83 -2.07 7.33 6.65
CA LEU A 83 -3.06 6.58 7.42
C LEU A 83 -4.48 7.13 7.27
N ALA A 84 -4.64 8.42 6.93
CA ALA A 84 -5.94 8.99 6.57
C ALA A 84 -6.51 8.28 5.35
N GLY A 85 -5.68 8.11 4.31
CA GLY A 85 -6.06 7.38 3.10
C GLY A 85 -6.43 5.93 3.39
N VAL A 86 -5.70 5.25 4.30
CA VAL A 86 -6.05 3.88 4.71
C VAL A 86 -7.41 3.86 5.40
N CYS A 87 -7.63 4.68 6.43
CA CYS A 87 -8.91 4.75 7.13
C CYS A 87 -10.07 5.09 6.20
N SER A 88 -9.92 6.15 5.41
CA SER A 88 -10.96 6.68 4.52
C SER A 88 -11.37 5.68 3.43
N SER A 89 -10.43 4.85 3.00
CA SER A 89 -10.67 3.82 1.99
C SER A 89 -11.26 2.55 2.59
N VAL A 90 -10.64 2.01 3.65
CA VAL A 90 -11.00 0.68 4.18
C VAL A 90 -12.40 0.64 4.80
N VAL A 91 -12.90 1.75 5.34
CA VAL A 91 -14.31 1.83 5.79
C VAL A 91 -15.33 1.60 4.66
N LYS A 92 -14.93 1.81 3.41
CA LYS A 92 -15.76 1.64 2.21
C LYS A 92 -15.56 0.28 1.52
N PHE A 93 -14.62 -0.54 1.99
CA PHE A 93 -14.41 -1.87 1.43
C PHE A 93 -15.60 -2.80 1.73
N PRO A 94 -15.91 -3.76 0.86
CA PRO A 94 -16.94 -4.77 1.10
C PRO A 94 -16.72 -5.49 2.44
N ASP A 95 -17.80 -5.83 3.15
CA ASP A 95 -17.73 -6.52 4.45
C ASP A 95 -17.17 -7.95 4.36
N THR A 96 -17.09 -8.50 3.16
CA THR A 96 -16.45 -9.79 2.90
C THR A 96 -14.93 -9.76 3.00
N ILE A 97 -14.32 -8.58 3.07
CA ILE A 97 -12.87 -8.40 3.15
C ILE A 97 -12.41 -8.44 4.62
N ASP A 98 -11.53 -9.38 4.95
CA ASP A 98 -10.98 -9.54 6.30
C ASP A 98 -9.55 -9.01 6.45
N PHE A 99 -8.81 -9.02 5.36
CA PHE A 99 -7.38 -8.67 5.33
C PHE A 99 -7.14 -7.56 4.32
N ILE A 100 -6.32 -6.61 4.69
CA ILE A 100 -5.99 -5.46 3.84
C ILE A 100 -4.50 -5.51 3.51
N GLN A 101 -4.18 -5.55 2.22
CA GLN A 101 -2.83 -5.30 1.72
C GLN A 101 -2.70 -3.84 1.35
N VAL A 102 -1.74 -3.15 1.94
CA VAL A 102 -1.40 -1.77 1.57
C VAL A 102 -0.05 -1.75 0.87
N VAL A 103 0.01 -1.04 -0.26
CA VAL A 103 1.25 -0.80 -1.02
C VAL A 103 1.30 0.64 -1.50
N PRO A 104 2.50 1.23 -1.69
CA PRO A 104 2.63 2.53 -2.35
C PRO A 104 2.56 2.38 -3.87
N CYS A 105 2.22 3.45 -4.57
CA CYS A 105 2.15 3.48 -6.03
C CYS A 105 3.51 3.50 -6.74
N ASP A 106 4.61 3.67 -6.01
CA ASP A 106 5.97 3.86 -6.52
C ASP A 106 6.93 2.69 -6.23
N SER A 107 6.38 1.50 -5.97
CA SER A 107 7.14 0.26 -5.75
C SER A 107 6.86 -0.77 -6.85
N PRO A 108 7.38 -0.57 -8.07
CA PRO A 108 7.01 -1.37 -9.24
C PRO A 108 7.57 -2.80 -9.24
N PHE A 109 8.53 -3.10 -8.36
CA PHE A 109 9.19 -4.41 -8.31
C PHE A 109 8.60 -5.37 -7.29
N LEU A 110 7.56 -4.92 -6.54
CA LEU A 110 6.83 -5.82 -5.65
C LEU A 110 6.23 -6.98 -6.44
N ASN A 111 6.30 -8.16 -5.85
CA ASN A 111 5.76 -9.36 -6.47
C ASN A 111 4.87 -10.16 -5.50
N ARG A 112 4.25 -11.21 -6.04
CA ARG A 112 3.33 -12.07 -5.31
C ARG A 112 3.96 -12.71 -4.07
N SER A 113 5.24 -13.08 -4.12
CA SER A 113 5.89 -13.75 -2.98
C SER A 113 5.99 -12.84 -1.75
N VAL A 114 6.08 -11.51 -1.95
CA VAL A 114 6.04 -10.53 -0.84
C VAL A 114 4.67 -10.57 -0.16
N LEU A 115 3.59 -10.54 -0.93
CA LEU A 115 2.22 -10.57 -0.41
C LEU A 115 1.94 -11.88 0.34
N GLU A 116 2.34 -13.01 -0.23
CA GLU A 116 2.13 -14.33 0.36
C GLU A 116 2.89 -14.51 1.67
N LYS A 117 4.15 -14.06 1.73
CA LYS A 117 4.95 -14.17 2.94
C LYS A 117 4.45 -13.26 4.07
N LEU A 118 3.99 -12.05 3.75
CA LEU A 118 3.31 -11.17 4.71
C LEU A 118 2.03 -11.84 5.24
N TYR A 119 1.23 -12.43 4.35
CA TYR A 119 -0.02 -13.09 4.74
C TYR A 119 0.24 -14.30 5.64
N GLN A 120 1.20 -15.15 5.29
CA GLN A 120 1.53 -16.31 6.10
C GLN A 120 1.90 -15.89 7.52
N GLN A 121 2.75 -14.88 7.67
CA GLN A 121 3.11 -14.34 8.97
C GLN A 121 1.90 -13.80 9.74
N LEU A 122 1.03 -13.04 9.06
CA LEU A 122 -0.17 -12.45 9.66
C LEU A 122 -1.14 -13.52 10.21
N ILE A 123 -1.26 -14.66 9.52
CA ILE A 123 -2.13 -15.77 9.94
C ILE A 123 -1.49 -16.57 11.08
N ASP A 124 -0.22 -16.94 10.93
CA ASP A 124 0.46 -17.83 11.87
C ASP A 124 0.57 -17.24 13.27
N CYS A 125 0.82 -15.94 13.36
CA CYS A 125 1.04 -15.26 14.64
C CYS A 125 -0.21 -14.59 15.21
N GLN A 126 -1.34 -14.58 14.47
CA GLN A 126 -2.57 -13.85 14.83
C GLN A 126 -2.36 -12.34 15.11
N ASP A 127 -1.27 -11.77 14.59
CA ASP A 127 -0.96 -10.36 14.76
C ASP A 127 -2.05 -9.46 14.15
N ALA A 128 -2.16 -8.24 14.68
CA ALA A 128 -3.07 -7.24 14.12
C ALA A 128 -2.59 -6.73 12.75
N ALA A 129 -1.26 -6.60 12.60
CA ALA A 129 -0.60 -6.16 11.39
C ALA A 129 0.81 -6.75 11.26
N VAL A 130 1.30 -6.79 10.02
CA VAL A 130 2.69 -7.15 9.67
C VAL A 130 3.19 -6.20 8.58
N TYR A 131 4.50 -5.99 8.49
CA TYR A 131 5.08 -5.12 7.47
C TYR A 131 6.38 -5.67 6.91
N ALA A 132 6.75 -5.26 5.71
CA ALA A 132 7.96 -5.71 5.05
C ALA A 132 9.21 -5.04 5.61
N ALA A 133 10.30 -5.80 5.71
CA ALA A 133 11.63 -5.32 6.08
C ALA A 133 12.71 -6.08 5.30
N THR A 134 13.87 -5.47 5.11
CA THR A 134 15.10 -6.11 4.65
C THR A 134 16.17 -6.00 5.73
N ALA A 135 17.35 -6.56 5.49
CA ALA A 135 18.43 -6.43 6.45
C ALA A 135 18.88 -4.96 6.65
N SER A 136 18.78 -4.15 5.60
CA SER A 136 19.20 -2.75 5.60
C SER A 136 18.11 -1.76 5.99
N GLN A 137 16.81 -2.09 5.76
CA GLN A 137 15.74 -1.11 5.83
C GLN A 137 14.38 -1.72 6.19
N GLN A 138 13.55 -0.94 6.90
CA GLN A 138 12.14 -1.22 7.10
C GLN A 138 11.29 -0.52 6.02
N HIS A 139 10.26 -1.22 5.51
CA HIS A 139 9.34 -0.71 4.49
C HIS A 139 7.91 -0.62 5.04
N PRO A 140 7.65 0.26 6.02
CA PRO A 140 6.38 0.30 6.75
C PRO A 140 5.17 0.65 5.89
N VAL A 141 5.36 1.19 4.69
CA VAL A 141 4.27 1.49 3.75
C VAL A 141 3.80 0.24 2.98
N ILE A 142 4.57 -0.87 3.06
CA ILE A 142 4.22 -2.18 2.49
C ILE A 142 3.83 -3.07 3.67
N PHE A 143 2.54 -3.12 3.97
CA PHE A 143 2.04 -3.84 5.14
C PHE A 143 0.70 -4.51 4.88
N GLN A 144 0.42 -5.51 5.69
CA GLN A 144 -0.90 -6.15 5.77
C GLN A 144 -1.46 -6.01 7.16
N PHE A 145 -2.76 -5.90 7.27
CA PHE A 145 -3.43 -5.88 8.56
C PHE A 145 -4.81 -6.54 8.51
N ARG A 146 -5.29 -6.99 9.66
CA ARG A 146 -6.64 -7.49 9.81
C ARG A 146 -7.63 -6.34 9.81
N ARG A 147 -8.73 -6.46 9.09
CA ARG A 147 -9.79 -5.43 9.12
C ARG A 147 -10.28 -5.13 10.54
N SER A 148 -10.26 -6.11 11.42
CA SER A 148 -10.61 -5.92 12.85
C SER A 148 -9.72 -4.88 13.57
N ALA A 149 -8.51 -4.62 13.08
CA ALA A 149 -7.63 -3.58 13.61
C ALA A 149 -7.97 -2.16 13.12
N LEU A 150 -8.97 -2.01 12.23
CA LEU A 150 -9.37 -0.69 11.72
C LEU A 150 -9.84 0.25 12.84
N ALA A 151 -10.58 -0.26 13.82
CA ALA A 151 -11.00 0.54 14.97
C ALA A 151 -9.80 1.07 15.77
N GLN A 152 -8.77 0.26 15.99
CA GLN A 152 -7.53 0.68 16.64
C GLN A 152 -6.79 1.75 15.82
N LEU A 153 -6.81 1.64 14.48
CA LEU A 153 -6.23 2.65 13.60
C LEU A 153 -6.99 3.98 13.70
N GLN A 154 -8.32 3.93 13.74
CA GLN A 154 -9.15 5.13 13.90
C GLN A 154 -8.91 5.82 15.24
N ASP A 155 -8.78 5.04 16.31
CA ASP A 155 -8.48 5.57 17.65
C ASP A 155 -7.06 6.15 17.72
N PHE A 156 -6.08 5.51 17.07
CA PHE A 156 -4.74 6.06 16.91
C PHE A 156 -4.75 7.44 16.26
N LEU A 157 -5.50 7.62 15.17
CA LEU A 157 -5.61 8.89 14.46
C LEU A 157 -6.29 9.98 15.30
N LYS A 158 -7.26 9.63 16.16
CA LYS A 158 -7.93 10.59 17.05
C LYS A 158 -7.04 11.05 18.21
N GLN A 159 -6.22 10.16 18.75
CA GLN A 159 -5.47 10.39 19.99
C GLN A 159 -4.08 11.01 19.76
N ASN A 160 -3.52 10.88 18.56
CA ASN A 160 -2.15 11.28 18.28
C ASN A 160 -2.09 12.51 17.38
N GLN A 161 -1.10 13.38 17.63
CA GLN A 161 -0.81 14.54 16.75
C GLN A 161 0.08 14.17 15.55
N LYS A 162 0.81 13.06 15.65
CA LYS A 162 1.67 12.53 14.57
C LYS A 162 1.09 11.23 14.04
N HIS A 163 0.78 11.18 12.76
CA HIS A 163 0.03 10.11 12.12
C HIS A 163 0.92 9.29 11.14
N SER A 164 2.10 8.86 11.59
CA SER A 164 2.96 8.02 10.74
C SER A 164 2.56 6.55 10.79
N ILE A 165 2.67 5.85 9.65
CA ILE A 165 2.43 4.40 9.56
C ILE A 165 3.32 3.66 10.57
N ARG A 166 4.60 4.04 10.68
CA ARG A 166 5.56 3.41 11.62
C ARG A 166 5.09 3.49 13.07
N MET A 167 4.53 4.63 13.50
CA MET A 167 4.04 4.78 14.87
C MET A 167 2.81 3.91 15.14
N TRP A 168 1.89 3.84 14.19
CA TRP A 168 0.73 2.96 14.33
C TRP A 168 1.15 1.48 14.34
N LEU A 169 2.02 1.05 13.44
CA LEU A 169 2.55 -0.31 13.42
C LEU A 169 3.25 -0.68 14.75
N ALA A 170 3.99 0.26 15.35
CA ALA A 170 4.60 0.06 16.67
C ALA A 170 3.54 -0.05 17.76
N GLN A 171 2.47 0.77 17.73
CA GLN A 171 1.39 0.72 18.73
C GLN A 171 0.62 -0.60 18.72
N VAL A 172 0.41 -1.20 17.53
CA VAL A 172 -0.26 -2.50 17.40
C VAL A 172 0.72 -3.68 17.49
N GLU A 173 1.98 -3.42 17.86
CA GLU A 173 3.06 -4.42 17.98
C GLU A 173 3.25 -5.25 16.70
N ALA A 174 3.06 -4.60 15.54
CA ALA A 174 3.17 -5.25 14.24
C ALA A 174 4.54 -5.92 14.05
N LYS A 175 4.57 -7.11 13.46
CA LYS A 175 5.80 -7.85 13.22
C LYS A 175 6.42 -7.50 11.87
N ALA A 176 7.75 -7.31 11.87
CA ALA A 176 8.52 -7.19 10.65
C ALA A 176 8.71 -8.56 9.99
N VAL A 177 8.42 -8.64 8.69
CA VAL A 177 8.69 -9.82 7.86
C VAL A 177 9.90 -9.52 7.00
N TYR A 178 10.98 -10.27 7.20
CA TYR A 178 12.26 -9.99 6.55
C TYR A 178 12.39 -10.67 5.21
N PHE A 179 12.89 -9.92 4.22
CA PHE A 179 13.17 -10.38 2.86
C PHE A 179 14.67 -10.22 2.56
N SER A 180 15.24 -11.18 1.84
CA SER A 180 16.66 -11.15 1.44
C SER A 180 16.91 -10.33 0.18
N ASP A 181 15.92 -10.24 -0.71
CA ASP A 181 16.01 -9.49 -1.96
C ASP A 181 15.54 -8.05 -1.75
N GLU A 182 16.48 -7.12 -1.65
CA GLU A 182 16.21 -5.70 -1.45
C GLU A 182 15.67 -5.02 -2.71
N THR A 183 15.91 -5.60 -3.88
CA THR A 183 15.47 -5.01 -5.16
C THR A 183 13.96 -4.94 -5.28
N LEU A 184 13.25 -5.87 -4.63
CA LEU A 184 11.77 -5.90 -4.58
C LEU A 184 11.17 -4.64 -3.96
N PHE A 185 11.94 -3.92 -3.13
CA PHE A 185 11.48 -2.76 -2.36
C PHE A 185 12.05 -1.44 -2.90
N ALA A 186 12.69 -1.47 -4.07
CA ALA A 186 13.22 -0.26 -4.67
C ALA A 186 12.07 0.67 -5.08
N ASN A 187 12.12 1.90 -4.55
CA ASN A 187 11.17 2.96 -4.89
C ASN A 187 11.75 3.84 -5.98
N ILE A 188 10.91 4.27 -6.88
CA ILE A 188 11.28 5.27 -7.89
C ILE A 188 10.95 6.65 -7.34
N ASN A 189 11.98 7.35 -6.86
CA ASN A 189 11.82 8.63 -6.18
C ASN A 189 12.13 9.87 -7.03
N ASP A 190 12.75 9.69 -8.21
CA ASP A 190 13.13 10.77 -9.11
C ASP A 190 13.11 10.36 -10.59
N ALA A 191 13.08 11.34 -11.46
CA ALA A 191 13.05 11.14 -12.92
C ALA A 191 14.33 10.46 -13.46
N ALA A 192 15.48 10.60 -12.79
CA ALA A 192 16.73 9.98 -13.20
C ALA A 192 16.70 8.47 -12.90
N SER A 193 16.16 8.06 -11.75
CA SER A 193 15.93 6.65 -11.43
C SER A 193 14.95 5.99 -12.40
N LEU A 194 13.93 6.72 -12.87
CA LEU A 194 13.01 6.26 -13.91
C LEU A 194 13.71 5.93 -15.22
N GLN A 195 14.63 6.80 -15.67
CA GLN A 195 15.37 6.60 -16.93
C GLN A 195 16.39 5.45 -16.84
N HIS A 196 17.09 5.31 -15.73
CA HIS A 196 18.08 4.24 -15.54
C HIS A 196 17.44 2.84 -15.50
N LEU A 197 16.28 2.69 -14.86
CA LEU A 197 15.62 1.40 -14.70
C LEU A 197 14.83 0.98 -15.95
N SER A 198 14.37 1.93 -16.77
CA SER A 198 13.75 1.61 -18.07
C SER A 198 14.73 1.04 -19.10
N LEU A 199 16.05 1.26 -18.90
CA LEU A 199 17.12 0.75 -19.78
C LEU A 199 17.60 -0.66 -19.39
N ILE A 200 17.27 -1.15 -18.19
CA ILE A 200 17.74 -2.45 -17.66
C ILE A 200 16.74 -3.58 -17.93
N HIS A 201 15.51 -3.27 -18.33
CA HIS A 201 14.41 -4.23 -18.54
C HIS A 201 13.94 -4.31 -20.01
N ILE A 202 14.84 -4.07 -20.97
CA ILE A 202 14.67 -4.41 -22.39
C ILE A 202 15.38 -5.71 -22.70
#